data_da99772388d5b156a162b86f6d42fed7
#
_entry.id   da99772388d5b156a162b86f6d42fed7
#
_cell.length_a   1.000
_cell.length_b   1.000
_cell.length_c   1.000
_cell.angle_alpha   90.00
_cell.angle_beta   90.00
_cell.angle_gamma   90.00
#
_symmetry.space_group_name_H-M   'P 1'
#
loop_
_entity.id
_entity.type
_entity.pdbx_description
1 polymer ?
#
loop_
_entity_poly.entity_id
_entity_poly.type
_entity_poly.pdbx_seq_one_letter_code
_entity_poly.pdbx_strand_id
1 'polypeptide(L)'
;MVAIGRALMSRPKVLLMDEPSMGLAPALVQQNFELIQKINDEGMSIFMVEQNANMALSIADRGWVLQTGIVVLNDTAEALLANPEMRAAYLGEA
;
A
#
# COMPACT_ATOMS: atom_id res chain seq x y z
N MET A 1 6.37 -13.84 4.94
CA MET A 1 7.57 -13.06 4.59
C MET A 1 8.52 -13.79 3.65
N VAL A 2 8.40 -15.12 3.53
CA VAL A 2 9.23 -15.91 2.60
C VAL A 2 9.04 -15.46 1.15
N ALA A 3 7.82 -15.13 0.74
CA ALA A 3 7.54 -14.67 -0.62
C ALA A 3 8.26 -13.36 -0.95
N ILE A 4 8.30 -12.41 -0.01
CA ILE A 4 9.01 -11.14 -0.19
C ILE A 4 10.52 -11.40 -0.28
N GLY A 5 11.06 -12.26 0.58
CA GLY A 5 12.46 -12.63 0.54
C GLY A 5 12.89 -13.24 -0.79
N ARG A 6 12.05 -14.12 -1.35
CA ARG A 6 12.31 -14.73 -2.66
C ARG A 6 12.30 -13.68 -3.78
N ALA A 7 11.34 -12.75 -3.73
CA ALA A 7 11.27 -11.68 -4.71
C ALA A 7 12.52 -10.80 -4.66
N LEU A 8 13.01 -10.47 -3.47
CA LEU A 8 14.21 -9.65 -3.30
C LEU A 8 15.48 -10.35 -3.78
N MET A 9 15.55 -11.68 -3.68
CA MET A 9 16.70 -12.44 -4.17
C MET A 9 16.88 -12.33 -5.68
N SER A 10 15.81 -12.03 -6.43
CA SER A 10 15.91 -11.80 -7.87
C SER A 10 16.44 -10.41 -8.23
N ARG A 11 16.66 -9.54 -7.26
CA ARG A 11 17.14 -8.16 -7.41
C ARG A 11 16.28 -7.34 -8.39
N PRO A 12 14.97 -7.25 -8.18
CA PRO A 12 14.10 -6.49 -9.08
C PRO A 12 14.33 -4.99 -8.93
N LYS A 13 13.98 -4.22 -9.97
CA LYS A 13 13.93 -2.77 -9.90
C LYS A 13 12.60 -2.27 -9.33
N VAL A 14 11.54 -3.03 -9.53
CA VAL A 14 10.20 -2.75 -9.04
C VAL A 14 9.65 -4.01 -8.39
N LEU A 15 9.11 -3.87 -7.20
CA LEU A 15 8.44 -4.96 -6.50
C LEU A 15 6.93 -4.76 -6.60
N LEU A 16 6.22 -5.76 -7.14
CA LEU A 16 4.76 -5.76 -7.24
C LEU A 16 4.18 -6.60 -6.12
N MET A 17 3.24 -6.04 -5.37
CA MET A 17 2.60 -6.71 -4.24
C MET A 17 1.08 -6.64 -4.39
N ASP A 18 0.41 -7.78 -4.27
CA ASP A 18 -1.04 -7.87 -4.33
C ASP A 18 -1.59 -8.21 -2.94
N GLU A 19 -2.27 -7.24 -2.36
CA GLU A 19 -2.90 -7.34 -1.04
C GLU A 19 -2.01 -7.95 0.04
N PRO A 20 -0.85 -7.32 0.34
CA PRO A 20 0.12 -7.90 1.26
C PRO A 20 -0.39 -8.08 2.70
N SER A 21 -1.48 -7.42 3.09
CA SER A 21 -2.07 -7.58 4.43
C SER A 21 -3.14 -8.66 4.51
N MET A 22 -3.58 -9.21 3.37
CA MET A 22 -4.68 -10.17 3.33
C MET A 22 -4.35 -11.45 4.12
N GLY A 23 -5.26 -11.83 5.02
CA GLY A 23 -5.12 -13.06 5.79
C GLY A 23 -4.14 -13.01 6.94
N LEU A 24 -3.51 -11.87 7.20
CA LEU A 24 -2.54 -11.71 8.28
C LEU A 24 -3.21 -11.22 9.57
N ALA A 25 -2.71 -11.68 10.73
CA ALA A 25 -3.07 -11.11 12.01
C ALA A 25 -2.60 -9.65 12.12
N PRO A 26 -3.28 -8.78 12.90
CA PRO A 26 -2.92 -7.36 12.97
C PRO A 26 -1.45 -7.06 13.27
N ALA A 27 -0.83 -7.81 14.18
CA ALA A 27 0.58 -7.62 14.50
C ALA A 27 1.49 -7.94 13.31
N LEU A 28 1.14 -8.96 12.53
CA LEU A 28 1.89 -9.33 11.32
C LEU A 28 1.67 -8.33 10.20
N VAL A 29 0.50 -7.73 10.10
CA VAL A 29 0.22 -6.65 9.14
C VAL A 29 1.17 -5.48 9.40
N GLN A 30 1.29 -5.05 10.65
CA GLN A 30 2.18 -3.95 11.04
C GLN A 30 3.63 -4.26 10.66
N GLN A 31 4.12 -5.44 11.01
CA GLN A 31 5.49 -5.85 10.68
C GLN A 31 5.73 -5.90 9.18
N ASN A 32 4.73 -6.38 8.42
CA ASN A 32 4.81 -6.49 6.97
C ASN A 32 4.94 -5.11 6.32
N PHE A 33 4.13 -4.15 6.76
CA PHE A 33 4.20 -2.78 6.23
C PHE A 33 5.49 -2.07 6.63
N GLU A 34 6.00 -2.30 7.82
CA GLU A 34 7.31 -1.77 8.23
C GLU A 34 8.44 -2.30 7.34
N LEU A 35 8.39 -3.59 7.00
CA LEU A 35 9.35 -4.19 6.08
C LEU A 35 9.24 -3.59 4.68
N ILE A 36 8.02 -3.42 4.17
CA ILE A 36 7.77 -2.81 2.86
C ILE A 36 8.36 -1.39 2.81
N GLN A 37 8.12 -0.61 3.84
CA GLN A 37 8.65 0.75 3.93
C GLN A 37 10.18 0.76 3.95
N LYS A 38 10.78 -0.14 4.71
CA LYS A 38 12.23 -0.27 4.77
C LYS A 38 12.83 -0.61 3.41
N ILE A 39 12.23 -1.55 2.70
CA ILE A 39 12.66 -1.94 1.35
C ILE A 39 12.57 -0.75 0.40
N ASN A 40 11.51 0.02 0.47
CA ASN A 40 11.34 1.23 -0.35
C ASN A 40 12.39 2.29 0.00
N ASP A 41 12.68 2.49 1.28
CA ASP A 41 13.68 3.46 1.73
C ASP A 41 15.08 3.09 1.24
N GLU A 42 15.34 1.82 0.98
CA GLU A 42 16.60 1.33 0.44
C GLU A 42 16.72 1.50 -1.08
N GLY A 43 15.72 2.11 -1.72
CA GLY A 43 15.75 2.44 -3.14
C GLY A 43 14.90 1.55 -4.04
N MET A 44 14.15 0.61 -3.47
CA MET A 44 13.25 -0.26 -4.22
C MET A 44 11.94 0.47 -4.50
N SER A 45 11.55 0.57 -5.77
CA SER A 45 10.21 1.04 -6.14
C SER A 45 9.18 -0.05 -5.87
N ILE A 46 8.09 0.31 -5.19
CA ILE A 46 7.04 -0.64 -4.83
C ILE A 46 5.71 -0.18 -5.39
N PHE A 47 5.03 -1.08 -6.08
CA PHE A 47 3.64 -0.92 -6.49
C PHE A 47 2.81 -1.97 -5.75
N MET A 48 1.82 -1.54 -4.97
CA MET A 48 0.99 -2.48 -4.24
C MET A 48 -0.49 -2.21 -4.46
N VAL A 49 -1.26 -3.29 -4.48
CA VAL A 49 -2.72 -3.26 -4.46
C VAL A 49 -3.15 -3.64 -3.05
N GLU A 50 -3.94 -2.79 -2.39
CA GLU A 50 -4.32 -3.01 -1.00
C GLU A 50 -5.73 -2.47 -0.74
N GLN A 51 -6.56 -3.26 -0.06
CA GLN A 51 -7.88 -2.83 0.39
C GLN A 51 -7.81 -1.98 1.66
N ASN A 52 -6.81 -2.21 2.50
CA ASN A 52 -6.61 -1.42 3.70
C ASN A 52 -6.00 -0.07 3.33
N ALA A 53 -6.87 0.87 2.95
CA ALA A 53 -6.45 2.15 2.41
C ALA A 53 -5.64 2.97 3.42
N ASN A 54 -6.01 2.96 4.70
CA ASN A 54 -5.27 3.69 5.73
C ASN A 54 -3.82 3.22 5.81
N MET A 55 -3.60 1.90 5.87
CA MET A 55 -2.27 1.33 5.95
C MET A 55 -1.47 1.63 4.69
N ALA A 56 -2.06 1.40 3.52
CA ALA A 56 -1.38 1.65 2.25
C ALA A 56 -0.95 3.11 2.12
N LEU A 57 -1.85 4.05 2.38
CA LEU A 57 -1.56 5.48 2.25
C LEU A 57 -0.58 5.98 3.32
N SER A 58 -0.49 5.31 4.46
CA SER A 58 0.45 5.70 5.52
C SER A 58 1.91 5.54 5.09
N ILE A 59 2.19 4.68 4.12
CA ILE A 59 3.55 4.44 3.64
C ILE A 59 3.76 4.77 2.16
N ALA A 60 2.70 5.08 1.43
CA ALA A 60 2.77 5.38 0.00
C ALA A 60 3.15 6.83 -0.26
N ASP A 61 3.75 7.08 -1.43
CA ASP A 61 3.97 8.43 -1.93
C ASP A 61 2.75 8.92 -2.71
N ARG A 62 2.10 8.02 -3.43
CA ARG A 62 0.98 8.32 -4.30
C ARG A 62 -0.01 7.16 -4.32
N GLY A 63 -1.28 7.47 -4.52
CA GLY A 63 -2.35 6.48 -4.60
C GLY A 63 -3.28 6.68 -5.79
N TRP A 64 -3.84 5.58 -6.25
CA TRP A 64 -4.91 5.53 -7.24
C TRP A 64 -6.05 4.72 -6.64
N VAL A 65 -7.24 5.29 -6.61
CA VAL A 65 -8.42 4.61 -6.10
C VAL A 65 -9.24 4.11 -7.28
N LEU A 66 -9.48 2.80 -7.31
CA LEU A 66 -10.27 2.17 -8.37
C LEU A 66 -11.65 1.78 -7.82
N GLN A 67 -12.68 2.08 -8.62
CA GLN A 67 -14.04 1.66 -8.35
C GLN A 67 -14.61 1.07 -9.63
N THR A 68 -15.00 -0.20 -9.57
CA THR A 68 -15.57 -0.91 -10.72
C THR A 68 -14.65 -0.81 -11.96
N GLY A 69 -13.33 -0.98 -11.74
CA GLY A 69 -12.33 -0.96 -12.80
C GLY A 69 -11.96 0.42 -13.33
N ILE A 70 -12.48 1.50 -12.72
CA ILE A 70 -12.22 2.86 -13.13
C ILE A 70 -11.45 3.60 -12.03
N VAL A 71 -10.42 4.36 -12.42
CA VAL A 71 -9.72 5.24 -11.48
C VAL A 71 -10.60 6.44 -11.17
N VAL A 72 -11.05 6.54 -9.92
CA VAL A 72 -11.93 7.63 -9.47
C VAL A 72 -11.19 8.73 -8.72
N LEU A 73 -10.04 8.41 -8.10
CA LEU A 73 -9.18 9.35 -7.41
C LEU A 73 -7.72 9.01 -7.72
N ASN A 74 -6.90 10.04 -7.84
CA ASN A 74 -5.46 9.90 -8.10
C ASN A 74 -4.76 11.14 -7.56
N ASP A 75 -3.95 10.97 -6.52
CA ASP A 75 -3.23 12.08 -5.91
C ASP A 75 -2.07 11.56 -5.07
N THR A 76 -1.31 12.48 -4.46
CA THR A 76 -0.35 12.11 -3.43
C THR A 76 -1.06 11.46 -2.25
N ALA A 77 -0.35 10.61 -1.53
CA ALA A 77 -0.93 9.96 -0.35
C ALA A 77 -1.37 10.99 0.70
N GLU A 78 -0.58 12.04 0.89
CA GLU A 78 -0.92 13.14 1.81
C GLU A 78 -2.25 13.81 1.43
N ALA A 79 -2.44 14.13 0.15
CA ALA A 79 -3.66 14.74 -0.34
C ALA A 79 -4.87 13.80 -0.22
N LEU A 80 -4.69 12.51 -0.51
CA LEU A 80 -5.75 11.53 -0.36
C LEU A 80 -6.18 11.34 1.10
N LEU A 81 -5.23 11.30 2.03
CA LEU A 81 -5.54 11.21 3.46
C LEU A 81 -6.32 12.41 3.97
N ALA A 82 -6.11 13.57 3.38
CA ALA A 82 -6.82 14.81 3.74
C ALA A 82 -8.13 15.01 2.96
N ASN A 83 -8.39 14.21 1.93
CA ASN A 83 -9.55 14.36 1.07
C ASN A 83 -10.83 13.89 1.79
N PRO A 84 -11.86 14.76 1.95
CA PRO A 84 -13.09 14.36 2.66
C PRO A 84 -13.83 13.21 1.99
N GLU A 85 -13.87 13.16 0.66
CA GLU A 85 -14.52 12.09 -0.09
C GLU A 85 -13.81 10.76 0.13
N MET A 86 -12.49 10.77 0.13
CA MET A 86 -11.68 9.59 0.42
C MET A 86 -11.93 9.08 1.84
N ARG A 87 -11.95 9.98 2.82
CA ARG A 87 -12.16 9.65 4.23
C ARG A 87 -13.55 9.06 4.45
N ALA A 88 -14.57 9.64 3.84
CA ALA A 88 -15.94 9.15 3.98
C ALA A 88 -16.16 7.78 3.31
N ALA A 89 -15.60 7.58 2.11
CA ALA A 89 -15.89 6.39 1.31
C ALA A 89 -14.94 5.22 1.60
N TYR A 90 -13.66 5.48 1.89
CA TYR A 90 -12.65 4.43 1.90
C TYR A 90 -11.83 4.34 3.19
N LEU A 91 -11.77 5.38 3.99
CA LEU A 91 -10.97 5.39 5.22
C LEU A 91 -11.80 5.13 6.49
N GLY A 92 -13.09 4.88 6.35
CA GLY A 92 -13.96 4.55 7.47
C GLY A 92 -14.30 5.73 8.38
N GLU A 93 -14.06 6.95 7.94
CA GLU A 93 -14.40 8.16 8.70
C GLU A 93 -15.71 8.77 8.19
N ALA A 94 -16.55 9.16 9.11
CA ALA A 94 -17.83 9.81 8.78
C ALA A 94 -17.62 11.31 8.48
#